data_5f60edebc1d68cc39eb841371603701f
#
_entry.id   5f60edebc1d68cc39eb841371603701f
#
_cell.length_a   1.000
_cell.length_b   1.000
_cell.length_c   1.000
_cell.angle_alpha   90.00
_cell.angle_beta   90.00
_cell.angle_gamma   90.00
#
_symmetry.space_group_name_H-M   'P 1'
#
loop_
_entity.id
_entity.type
_entity.pdbx_description
1 polymer ?
#
loop_
_entity_poly.entity_id
_entity_poly.type
_entity_poly.pdbx_seq_one_letter_code
_entity_poly.pdbx_strand_id
1 'polypeptide(L)'
;NAIVVNPFFVVAAPDGRLLATGYLDLSTGSIEAVFTLPQYTGKGLGSQIIEAIKSEARGRGFEQLTLSSTPNAQTFYEKHGFKLMQESMYPSALAQAELRCMEMSINLLG
;
A
#
# COMPACT_ATOMS: atom_id res chain seq x y z
N ASN A 1 10.34 18.67 -20.14
CA ASN A 1 10.24 17.41 -19.38
C ASN A 1 9.07 17.48 -18.42
N ALA A 2 8.16 16.54 -18.51
CA ALA A 2 7.03 16.47 -17.58
C ALA A 2 7.49 15.98 -16.21
N ILE A 3 7.01 16.65 -15.17
CA ILE A 3 7.23 16.18 -13.80
C ILE A 3 6.10 15.19 -13.48
N VAL A 4 6.48 13.98 -13.10
CA VAL A 4 5.51 12.97 -12.67
C VAL A 4 5.29 13.12 -11.18
N VAL A 5 4.06 13.42 -10.77
CA VAL A 5 3.67 13.52 -9.37
C VAL A 5 2.86 12.29 -9.01
N ASN A 6 3.38 11.49 -8.10
CA ASN A 6 2.68 10.28 -7.65
C ASN A 6 1.49 10.66 -6.75
N PRO A 7 0.30 10.08 -7.00
CA PRO A 7 -0.86 10.35 -6.14
C PRO A 7 -0.59 9.92 -4.71
N PHE A 8 -0.84 10.83 -3.77
CA PHE A 8 -0.62 10.60 -2.35
C PHE A 8 -1.96 10.77 -1.64
N PHE A 9 -2.35 9.77 -0.87
CA PHE A 9 -3.65 9.74 -0.19
C PHE A 9 -3.45 9.81 1.31
N VAL A 10 -4.27 10.62 1.97
CA VAL A 10 -4.21 10.76 3.42
C VAL A 10 -5.62 10.75 3.99
N VAL A 11 -5.74 10.23 5.21
CA VAL A 11 -6.91 10.44 6.06
C VAL A 11 -6.42 11.26 7.24
N ALA A 12 -7.04 12.41 7.48
CA ALA A 12 -6.62 13.33 8.52
C ALA A 12 -7.75 13.59 9.52
N ALA A 13 -7.38 13.76 10.79
CA ALA A 13 -8.32 14.19 11.81
C ALA A 13 -8.63 15.69 11.62
N PRO A 14 -9.75 16.20 12.22
CA PRO A 14 -10.09 17.62 12.12
C PRO A 14 -8.99 18.56 12.63
N ASP A 15 -8.12 18.08 13.53
CA ASP A 15 -7.02 18.88 14.05
C ASP A 15 -5.76 18.83 13.16
N GLY A 16 -5.85 18.18 12.01
CA GLY A 16 -4.75 18.11 11.03
C GLY A 16 -3.80 16.94 11.20
N ARG A 17 -3.98 16.08 12.22
CA ARG A 17 -3.12 14.91 12.38
C ARG A 17 -3.39 13.90 11.26
N LEU A 18 -2.32 13.33 10.70
CA LEU A 18 -2.46 12.27 9.71
C LEU A 18 -2.76 10.95 10.41
N LEU A 19 -3.88 10.34 10.07
CA LEU A 19 -4.32 9.06 10.65
C LEU A 19 -3.92 7.86 9.81
N ALA A 20 -3.88 8.04 8.50
CA ALA A 20 -3.47 7.00 7.56
C ALA A 20 -2.92 7.65 6.30
N THR A 21 -1.98 6.98 5.64
CA THR A 21 -1.37 7.47 4.39
C THR A 21 -1.11 6.31 3.44
N GLY A 22 -0.88 6.65 2.18
CA GLY A 22 -0.42 5.72 1.16
C GLY A 22 -0.26 6.44 -0.16
N TYR A 23 0.62 5.97 -1.04
CA TYR A 23 0.71 6.56 -2.37
C TYR A 23 0.94 5.48 -3.43
N LEU A 24 0.65 5.87 -4.68
CA LEU A 24 0.82 5.03 -5.85
C LEU A 24 2.03 5.53 -6.63
N ASP A 25 3.03 4.66 -6.82
CA ASP A 25 4.18 4.97 -7.66
C ASP A 25 3.79 4.73 -9.12
N LEU A 26 3.66 5.80 -9.89
CA LEU A 26 3.21 5.73 -11.27
C LEU A 26 4.23 5.08 -12.20
N SER A 27 5.51 5.06 -11.82
CA SER A 27 6.54 4.47 -12.66
C SER A 27 6.58 2.95 -12.57
N THR A 28 6.14 2.38 -11.47
CA THR A 28 6.22 0.94 -11.23
C THR A 28 4.87 0.26 -11.03
N GLY A 29 3.80 1.04 -10.75
CA GLY A 29 2.51 0.48 -10.38
C GLY A 29 2.52 -0.13 -8.99
N SER A 30 3.40 0.33 -8.11
CA SER A 30 3.47 -0.21 -6.75
C SER A 30 2.85 0.74 -5.74
N ILE A 31 2.26 0.15 -4.69
CA ILE A 31 1.69 0.90 -3.58
C ILE A 31 2.77 1.01 -2.51
N GLU A 32 3.02 2.24 -2.07
CA GLU A 32 4.12 2.54 -1.15
C GLU A 32 3.63 3.33 0.05
N ALA A 33 4.39 3.28 1.14
CA ALA A 33 4.21 4.12 2.32
C ALA A 33 2.81 4.02 2.94
N VAL A 34 2.19 2.83 2.90
CA VAL A 34 0.90 2.61 3.54
C VAL A 34 1.11 2.54 5.05
N PHE A 35 0.44 3.43 5.76
CA PHE A 35 0.61 3.55 7.21
C PHE A 35 -0.71 3.96 7.86
N THR A 36 -1.03 3.38 9.00
CA THR A 36 -2.16 3.78 9.84
C THR A 36 -1.66 3.89 11.28
N LEU A 37 -2.02 4.96 11.97
CA LEU A 37 -1.65 5.11 13.36
C LEU A 37 -2.19 3.93 14.18
N PRO A 38 -1.40 3.36 15.11
CA PRO A 38 -1.81 2.15 15.84
C PRO A 38 -3.15 2.27 16.55
N GLN A 39 -3.47 3.44 17.13
CA GLN A 39 -4.73 3.63 17.84
C GLN A 39 -5.94 3.72 16.91
N TYR A 40 -5.72 3.78 15.59
CA TYR A 40 -6.79 3.85 14.59
C TYR A 40 -6.86 2.60 13.72
N THR A 41 -6.06 1.58 14.00
CA THR A 41 -6.15 0.32 13.26
C THR A 41 -7.51 -0.34 13.55
N GLY A 42 -8.04 -1.04 12.56
CA GLY A 42 -9.35 -1.68 12.69
C GLY A 42 -10.52 -0.76 12.46
N LYS A 43 -10.30 0.52 12.14
CA LYS A 43 -11.38 1.48 11.91
C LYS A 43 -11.63 1.76 10.43
N GLY A 44 -11.07 0.95 9.55
CA GLY A 44 -11.30 1.06 8.11
C GLY A 44 -10.49 2.13 7.40
N LEU A 45 -9.57 2.81 8.07
CA LEU A 45 -8.79 3.89 7.43
C LEU A 45 -7.83 3.35 6.38
N GLY A 46 -7.15 2.24 6.69
CA GLY A 46 -6.27 1.59 5.71
C GLY A 46 -7.05 1.10 4.50
N SER A 47 -8.26 0.59 4.73
CA SER A 47 -9.15 0.16 3.63
C SER A 47 -9.53 1.34 2.74
N GLN A 48 -9.82 2.51 3.30
CA GLN A 48 -10.12 3.71 2.52
C GLN A 48 -8.94 4.09 1.64
N ILE A 49 -7.72 4.04 2.17
CA ILE A 49 -6.51 4.36 1.42
C ILE A 49 -6.32 3.36 0.26
N ILE A 50 -6.43 2.07 0.53
CA ILE A 50 -6.22 1.04 -0.49
C ILE A 50 -7.28 1.14 -1.59
N GLU A 51 -8.54 1.34 -1.24
CA GLU A 51 -9.61 1.47 -2.25
C GLU A 51 -9.44 2.74 -3.07
N ALA A 52 -8.98 3.84 -2.46
CA ALA A 52 -8.71 5.06 -3.20
C ALA A 52 -7.57 4.87 -4.20
N ILE A 53 -6.50 4.18 -3.80
CA ILE A 53 -5.38 3.89 -4.69
C ILE A 53 -5.82 2.99 -5.84
N LYS A 54 -6.60 1.96 -5.57
CA LYS A 54 -7.12 1.06 -6.61
C LYS A 54 -7.98 1.83 -7.61
N SER A 55 -8.85 2.70 -7.14
CA SER A 55 -9.70 3.52 -7.99
C SER A 55 -8.87 4.45 -8.87
N GLU A 56 -7.88 5.12 -8.29
CA GLU A 56 -6.97 5.99 -9.05
C GLU A 56 -6.24 5.20 -10.13
N ALA A 57 -5.73 4.02 -9.79
CA ALA A 57 -4.98 3.19 -10.72
C ALA A 57 -5.88 2.73 -11.89
N ARG A 58 -7.11 2.33 -11.60
CA ARG A 58 -8.06 1.96 -12.66
C ARG A 58 -8.33 3.14 -13.59
N GLY A 59 -8.53 4.32 -13.03
CA GLY A 59 -8.79 5.52 -13.82
C GLY A 59 -7.61 5.92 -14.70
N ARG A 60 -6.40 5.52 -14.33
CA ARG A 60 -5.18 5.80 -15.10
C ARG A 60 -4.83 4.68 -16.07
N GLY A 61 -5.61 3.59 -16.09
CA GLY A 61 -5.39 2.49 -17.03
C GLY A 61 -4.39 1.43 -16.57
N PHE A 62 -4.04 1.41 -15.29
CA PHE A 62 -3.18 0.34 -14.77
C PHE A 62 -3.93 -0.98 -14.80
N GLU A 63 -3.25 -2.03 -15.25
CA GLU A 63 -3.82 -3.37 -15.29
C GLU A 63 -3.56 -4.14 -14.01
N GLN A 64 -2.56 -3.72 -13.25
CA GLN A 64 -2.08 -4.45 -12.10
C GLN A 64 -1.42 -3.48 -11.11
N LEU A 65 -1.52 -3.81 -9.82
CA LEU A 65 -0.78 -3.13 -8.77
C LEU A 65 0.02 -4.15 -7.99
N THR A 66 1.16 -3.71 -7.45
CA THR A 66 2.01 -4.54 -6.60
C THR A 66 2.28 -3.84 -5.29
N LEU A 67 2.67 -4.60 -4.28
CA LEU A 67 3.11 -4.05 -3.00
C LEU A 67 3.98 -5.07 -2.27
N SER A 68 4.74 -4.58 -1.30
CA SER A 68 5.47 -5.43 -0.35
C SER A 68 4.80 -5.27 1.01
N SER A 69 4.35 -6.37 1.59
CA SER A 69 3.66 -6.38 2.87
C SER A 69 4.52 -7.02 3.94
N THR A 70 4.33 -6.60 5.20
CA THR A 70 4.84 -7.39 6.32
C THR A 70 3.97 -8.63 6.48
N PRO A 71 4.48 -9.70 7.13
CA PRO A 71 3.65 -10.90 7.38
C PRO A 71 2.37 -10.58 8.13
N ASN A 72 2.41 -9.62 9.06
CA ASN A 72 1.24 -9.25 9.85
C ASN A 72 0.14 -8.59 9.03
N ALA A 73 0.49 -7.90 7.94
CA ALA A 73 -0.47 -7.18 7.12
C ALA A 73 -0.99 -7.99 5.92
N GLN A 74 -0.43 -9.18 5.69
CA GLN A 74 -0.80 -9.99 4.52
C GLN A 74 -2.31 -10.22 4.43
N THR A 75 -2.94 -10.63 5.53
CA THR A 75 -4.38 -10.92 5.55
C THR A 75 -5.20 -9.68 5.19
N PHE A 76 -4.78 -8.52 5.66
CA PHE A 76 -5.44 -7.26 5.32
C PHE A 76 -5.45 -7.03 3.80
N TYR A 77 -4.31 -7.21 3.14
CA TYR A 77 -4.23 -7.02 1.70
C TYR A 77 -4.97 -8.11 0.93
N GLU A 78 -4.98 -9.35 1.44
CA GLU A 78 -5.75 -10.41 0.81
C GLU A 78 -7.24 -10.09 0.79
N LYS A 79 -7.75 -9.44 1.84
CA LYS A 79 -9.16 -9.02 1.88
C LYS A 79 -9.48 -7.97 0.81
N HIS A 80 -8.47 -7.26 0.31
CA HIS A 80 -8.64 -6.28 -0.75
C HIS A 80 -8.34 -6.84 -2.14
N GLY A 81 -8.19 -8.16 -2.25
CA GLY A 81 -8.02 -8.83 -3.53
C GLY A 81 -6.58 -9.09 -3.95
N PHE A 82 -5.62 -8.68 -3.14
CA PHE A 82 -4.21 -8.94 -3.43
C PHE A 82 -3.88 -10.40 -3.19
N LYS A 83 -2.98 -10.94 -4.01
CA LYS A 83 -2.52 -12.32 -3.89
C LYS A 83 -1.02 -12.32 -3.62
N LEU A 84 -0.59 -13.24 -2.75
CA LEU A 84 0.83 -13.45 -2.49
C LEU A 84 1.48 -14.04 -3.72
N MET A 85 2.53 -13.38 -4.22
CA MET A 85 3.29 -13.83 -5.38
C MET A 85 4.56 -14.54 -4.95
N GLN A 86 5.27 -13.98 -3.97
CA GLN A 86 6.46 -14.61 -3.40
C GLN A 86 6.79 -13.97 -2.06
N GLU A 87 7.60 -14.66 -1.28
CA GLU A 87 8.15 -14.16 -0.05
C GLU A 87 9.60 -13.78 -0.28
N SER A 88 10.00 -12.60 0.18
CA SER A 88 11.36 -12.09 0.04
C SER A 88 11.95 -11.78 1.40
N MET A 89 13.28 -11.87 1.50
CA MET A 89 14.01 -11.55 2.72
C MET A 89 14.91 -10.35 2.43
N TYR A 90 14.81 -9.32 3.25
CA TYR A 90 15.63 -8.12 3.12
C TYR A 90 16.47 -7.92 4.37
N PRO A 91 17.77 -7.69 4.23
CA PRO A 91 18.60 -7.39 5.40
C PRO A 91 18.19 -6.04 5.99
N SER A 92 18.16 -5.97 7.32
CA SER A 92 17.86 -4.74 8.04
C SER A 92 18.97 -4.45 9.03
N ALA A 93 19.71 -3.35 8.82
CA ALA A 93 20.75 -2.94 9.76
C ALA A 93 20.15 -2.50 11.09
N LEU A 94 18.96 -1.90 11.07
CA LEU A 94 18.30 -1.44 12.29
C LEU A 94 17.82 -2.60 13.15
N ALA A 95 17.30 -3.65 12.52
CA ALA A 95 16.82 -4.82 13.25
C ALA A 95 17.93 -5.83 13.53
N GLN A 96 19.09 -5.65 12.89
CA GLN A 96 20.20 -6.61 12.93
C GLN A 96 19.73 -8.02 12.56
N ALA A 97 18.78 -8.10 11.61
CA ALA A 97 18.13 -9.34 11.19
C ALA A 97 17.58 -9.17 9.78
N GLU A 98 17.18 -10.28 9.18
CA GLU A 98 16.47 -10.24 7.91
C GLU A 98 14.99 -10.00 8.16
N LEU A 99 14.37 -9.16 7.31
CA LEU A 99 12.95 -8.90 7.38
C LEU A 99 12.25 -9.67 6.26
N ARG A 100 11.19 -10.38 6.63
CA ARG A 100 10.33 -11.06 5.65
C ARG A 100 9.39 -10.04 5.03
N CYS A 101 9.31 -10.05 3.70
CA CYS A 101 8.37 -9.21 2.97
C CYS A 101 7.54 -10.09 2.05
N MET A 102 6.24 -9.88 2.09
CA MET A 102 5.28 -10.61 1.24
C MET A 102 5.02 -9.79 -0.01
N GLU A 103 5.57 -10.22 -1.14
CA GLU A 103 5.36 -9.54 -2.42
C GLU A 103 3.98 -9.93 -2.94
N MET A 104 3.09 -8.95 -3.06
CA MET A 104 1.70 -9.20 -3.41
C MET A 104 1.29 -8.39 -4.65
N SER A 105 0.29 -8.89 -5.35
CA SER A 105 -0.25 -8.16 -6.51
C SER A 105 -1.74 -8.37 -6.64
N ILE A 106 -2.37 -7.44 -7.37
CA ILE A 106 -3.79 -7.51 -7.72
C ILE A 106 -3.94 -7.20 -9.21
N ASN A 107 -4.81 -7.95 -9.88
CA ASN A 107 -5.20 -7.68 -11.26
C ASN A 107 -6.44 -6.79 -11.24
N LEU A 108 -6.35 -5.60 -11.86
CA LEU A 108 -7.43 -4.62 -11.87
C LEU A 108 -8.42 -4.82 -13.01
N LEU A 109 -8.11 -5.71 -13.95
CA LEU A 109 -8.97 -5.96 -15.10
C LEU A 109 -10.06 -7.01 -14.85
N GLY A 110 -9.88 -7.78 -13.79
CA GLY A 110 -10.76 -8.91 -13.55
C GLY A 110 -11.68 -8.79 -12.35
#